data_7888baaa62d47f980dda0c1c57d8206d
#
_entry.id   7888baaa62d47f980dda0c1c57d8206d
#
_cell.length_a   1.000
_cell.length_b   1.000
_cell.length_c   1.000
_cell.angle_alpha   90.00
_cell.angle_beta   90.00
_cell.angle_gamma   90.00
#
_symmetry.space_group_name_H-M   'P 1'
#
loop_
_entity.id
_entity.type
_entity.pdbx_description
1 polymer ?
#
loop_
_entity_poly.entity_id
_entity_poly.type
_entity_poly.pdbx_seq_one_letter_code
_entity_poly.pdbx_strand_id
1 'polypeptide(L)'
;MGKSFDLVDLAVIGAITVLLAVVVFGIYNRFKGSVDNTVEQGVDVVTQMDESRYTSRDGEVIKGSTVKSLLQDYSSDDVSIAVKTNSSSGYAYFNYASSITDTTDTAEVDFTSKITTTSGSNYANVNAVNKKTNGCYVNPGGDFEVHIVRNANGSIVGVVFTQQ
;
A
#
# COMPACT_ATOMS: atom_id res chain seq x y z
N MET A 1 -36.88 -42.06 -43.34
CA MET A 1 -36.84 -43.05 -42.25
C MET A 1 -36.38 -42.35 -41.01
N GLY A 2 -37.29 -41.91 -40.15
CA GLY A 2 -36.95 -41.32 -38.82
C GLY A 2 -36.63 -42.46 -37.84
N LYS A 3 -35.42 -42.52 -37.34
CA LYS A 3 -35.12 -43.41 -36.21
C LYS A 3 -35.94 -42.93 -35.01
N SER A 4 -36.88 -43.74 -34.56
CA SER A 4 -37.52 -43.55 -33.27
C SER A 4 -36.45 -43.81 -32.21
N PHE A 5 -36.10 -42.80 -31.43
CA PHE A 5 -35.26 -43.00 -30.27
C PHE A 5 -35.98 -43.91 -29.29
N ASP A 6 -35.35 -45.02 -28.96
CA ASP A 6 -35.88 -45.94 -27.96
C ASP A 6 -35.80 -45.28 -26.60
N LEU A 7 -36.76 -45.58 -25.74
CA LEU A 7 -36.77 -45.05 -24.34
C LEU A 7 -35.45 -45.34 -23.61
N VAL A 8 -34.77 -46.40 -23.98
CA VAL A 8 -33.46 -46.80 -23.48
C VAL A 8 -32.39 -45.81 -23.91
N ASP A 9 -32.37 -45.38 -25.19
CA ASP A 9 -31.42 -44.41 -25.72
C ASP A 9 -31.58 -43.06 -25.02
N LEU A 10 -32.80 -42.62 -24.75
CA LEU A 10 -33.10 -41.40 -24.04
C LEU A 10 -32.61 -41.45 -22.57
N ALA A 11 -32.78 -42.58 -21.91
CA ALA A 11 -32.32 -42.80 -20.55
C ALA A 11 -30.78 -42.79 -20.46
N VAL A 12 -30.10 -43.41 -21.44
CA VAL A 12 -28.63 -43.43 -21.50
C VAL A 12 -28.08 -42.04 -21.75
N ILE A 13 -28.65 -41.27 -22.68
CA ILE A 13 -28.25 -39.88 -22.93
C ILE A 13 -28.44 -39.01 -21.68
N GLY A 14 -29.56 -39.15 -20.98
CA GLY A 14 -29.85 -38.48 -19.76
C GLY A 14 -28.82 -38.78 -18.65
N ALA A 15 -28.48 -40.05 -18.47
CA ALA A 15 -27.50 -40.49 -17.49
C ALA A 15 -26.09 -39.93 -17.78
N ILE A 16 -25.67 -39.95 -19.07
CA ILE A 16 -24.38 -39.39 -19.48
C ILE A 16 -24.34 -37.87 -19.24
N THR A 17 -25.42 -37.14 -19.53
CA THR A 17 -25.51 -35.71 -19.35
C THR A 17 -25.39 -35.33 -17.87
N VAL A 18 -26.06 -36.05 -16.98
CA VAL A 18 -25.96 -35.83 -15.52
C VAL A 18 -24.55 -36.11 -15.00
N LEU A 19 -23.95 -37.21 -15.49
CA LEU A 19 -22.59 -37.57 -15.09
C LEU A 19 -21.55 -36.52 -15.52
N LEU A 20 -21.68 -36.01 -16.75
CA LEU A 20 -20.84 -34.89 -17.23
C LEU A 20 -21.05 -33.64 -16.41
N ALA A 21 -22.28 -33.28 -16.04
CA ALA A 21 -22.57 -32.12 -15.21
C ALA A 21 -21.93 -32.25 -13.83
N VAL A 22 -21.96 -33.41 -13.19
CA VAL A 22 -21.32 -33.66 -11.87
C VAL A 22 -19.82 -33.56 -11.98
N VAL A 23 -19.20 -34.08 -13.03
CA VAL A 23 -17.75 -33.99 -13.24
C VAL A 23 -17.33 -32.55 -13.47
N VAL A 24 -18.02 -31.79 -14.32
CA VAL A 24 -17.73 -30.38 -14.59
C VAL A 24 -17.88 -29.54 -13.31
N PHE A 25 -18.95 -29.78 -12.55
CA PHE A 25 -19.16 -29.08 -11.30
C PHE A 25 -18.08 -29.41 -10.23
N GLY A 26 -17.67 -30.68 -10.15
CA GLY A 26 -16.59 -31.11 -9.28
C GLY A 26 -15.24 -30.48 -9.64
N ILE A 27 -14.92 -30.40 -10.94
CA ILE A 27 -13.72 -29.72 -11.45
C ILE A 27 -13.80 -28.23 -11.15
N TYR A 28 -14.93 -27.58 -11.43
CA TYR A 28 -15.13 -26.16 -11.17
C TYR A 28 -14.92 -25.79 -9.70
N ASN A 29 -15.51 -26.54 -8.77
CA ASN A 29 -15.34 -26.30 -7.33
C ASN A 29 -13.89 -26.49 -6.87
N ARG A 30 -13.17 -27.44 -7.45
CA ARG A 30 -11.76 -27.69 -7.15
C ARG A 30 -10.87 -26.56 -7.68
N PHE A 31 -11.15 -26.06 -8.88
CA PHE A 31 -10.43 -24.91 -9.46
C PHE A 31 -10.72 -23.63 -8.69
N LYS A 32 -11.99 -23.38 -8.32
CA LYS A 32 -12.36 -22.20 -7.55
C LYS A 32 -11.61 -22.12 -6.23
N GLY A 33 -11.59 -23.19 -5.45
CA GLY A 33 -10.83 -23.19 -4.19
C GLY A 33 -9.32 -23.02 -4.36
N SER A 34 -8.74 -23.53 -5.46
CA SER A 34 -7.31 -23.36 -5.75
C SER A 34 -6.97 -21.93 -6.20
N VAL A 35 -7.86 -21.30 -6.96
CA VAL A 35 -7.66 -19.92 -7.43
C VAL A 35 -7.78 -18.94 -6.25
N ASP A 36 -8.80 -19.10 -5.39
CA ASP A 36 -9.01 -18.26 -4.23
C ASP A 36 -7.78 -18.29 -3.29
N ASN A 37 -7.26 -19.49 -2.98
CA ASN A 37 -6.06 -19.64 -2.17
C ASN A 37 -4.79 -19.04 -2.81
N THR A 38 -4.66 -19.11 -4.13
CA THR A 38 -3.50 -18.56 -4.84
C THR A 38 -3.55 -17.05 -4.88
N VAL A 39 -4.75 -16.47 -5.03
CA VAL A 39 -4.94 -15.02 -5.00
C VAL A 39 -4.67 -14.47 -3.59
N GLU A 40 -5.19 -15.09 -2.54
CA GLU A 40 -4.92 -14.68 -1.16
C GLU A 40 -3.41 -14.73 -0.84
N GLN A 41 -2.73 -15.82 -1.17
CA GLN A 41 -1.28 -15.93 -0.97
C GLN A 41 -0.49 -14.92 -1.81
N GLY A 42 -0.94 -14.62 -3.02
CA GLY A 42 -0.31 -13.61 -3.87
C GLY A 42 -0.44 -12.20 -3.29
N VAL A 43 -1.61 -11.85 -2.77
CA VAL A 43 -1.86 -10.56 -2.11
C VAL A 43 -1.02 -10.43 -0.84
N ASP A 44 -0.94 -11.47 -0.02
CA ASP A 44 -0.13 -11.47 1.20
C ASP A 44 1.37 -11.24 0.91
N VAL A 45 1.92 -11.89 -0.13
CA VAL A 45 3.32 -11.72 -0.52
C VAL A 45 3.59 -10.31 -1.02
N VAL A 46 2.71 -9.73 -1.84
CA VAL A 46 2.85 -8.36 -2.33
C VAL A 46 2.77 -7.36 -1.17
N THR A 47 1.81 -7.52 -0.27
CA THR A 47 1.67 -6.67 0.91
C THR A 47 2.90 -6.74 1.82
N GLN A 48 3.44 -7.93 2.06
CA GLN A 48 4.67 -8.10 2.85
C GLN A 48 5.90 -7.49 2.17
N MET A 49 6.00 -7.54 0.85
CA MET A 49 7.09 -6.91 0.11
C MET A 49 7.00 -5.39 0.19
N ASP A 50 5.80 -4.82 0.06
CA ASP A 50 5.59 -3.38 0.20
C ASP A 50 5.87 -2.90 1.64
N GLU A 51 5.41 -3.63 2.65
CA GLU A 51 5.72 -3.30 4.05
C GLU A 51 7.22 -3.35 4.35
N SER A 52 7.96 -4.29 3.76
CA SER A 52 9.40 -4.41 3.98
C SER A 52 10.19 -3.21 3.47
N ARG A 53 9.70 -2.48 2.46
CA ARG A 53 10.33 -1.25 1.96
C ARG A 53 10.38 -0.16 3.02
N TYR A 54 9.38 -0.10 3.88
CA TYR A 54 9.30 0.86 4.97
C TYR A 54 9.98 0.35 6.22
N THR A 55 9.64 -0.85 6.68
CA THR A 55 10.09 -1.41 7.96
C THR A 55 11.59 -1.64 8.04
N SER A 56 12.25 -1.89 6.90
CA SER A 56 13.70 -2.04 6.87
C SER A 56 14.47 -0.79 7.29
N ARG A 57 13.80 0.36 7.35
CA ARG A 57 14.40 1.66 7.70
C ARG A 57 13.93 2.23 9.03
N ASP A 58 13.04 1.54 9.72
CA ASP A 58 12.50 2.00 11.00
C ASP A 58 13.61 2.09 12.06
N GLY A 59 13.75 3.25 12.70
CA GLY A 59 14.84 3.56 13.63
C GLY A 59 16.21 3.80 12.97
N GLU A 60 16.31 3.78 11.62
CA GLU A 60 17.56 4.05 10.91
C GLU A 60 17.84 5.56 10.84
N VAL A 61 19.10 5.95 10.92
CA VAL A 61 19.54 7.32 10.65
C VAL A 61 20.07 7.39 9.21
N ILE A 62 19.39 8.16 8.37
CA ILE A 62 19.72 8.28 6.95
C ILE A 62 20.11 9.72 6.57
N LYS A 63 20.81 9.90 5.47
CA LYS A 63 21.16 11.22 4.94
C LYS A 63 19.96 11.90 4.28
N GLY A 64 19.89 13.23 4.37
CA GLY A 64 18.82 14.02 3.75
C GLY A 64 18.73 13.86 2.22
N SER A 65 19.82 13.47 1.54
CA SER A 65 19.76 13.07 0.13
C SER A 65 18.89 11.84 -0.08
N THR A 66 18.99 10.87 0.83
CA THR A 66 18.15 9.66 0.83
C THR A 66 16.69 10.00 1.16
N VAL A 67 16.46 10.90 2.13
CA VAL A 67 15.10 11.40 2.43
C VAL A 67 14.44 11.98 1.18
N LYS A 68 15.17 12.81 0.40
CA LYS A 68 14.64 13.38 -0.85
C LYS A 68 14.27 12.33 -1.88
N SER A 69 15.06 11.27 -2.04
CA SER A 69 14.73 10.15 -2.93
C SER A 69 13.50 9.42 -2.45
N LEU A 70 13.42 9.10 -1.15
CA LEU A 70 12.27 8.42 -0.57
C LEU A 70 10.97 9.22 -0.68
N LEU A 71 11.03 10.56 -0.53
CA LEU A 71 9.88 11.42 -0.77
C LEU A 71 9.33 11.32 -2.20
N GLN A 72 10.21 11.13 -3.18
CA GLN A 72 9.81 10.92 -4.57
C GLN A 72 9.27 9.52 -4.79
N ASP A 73 9.94 8.50 -4.24
CA ASP A 73 9.56 7.10 -4.36
C ASP A 73 8.20 6.82 -3.71
N TYR A 74 7.94 7.41 -2.55
CA TYR A 74 6.68 7.23 -1.80
C TYR A 74 5.56 8.18 -2.25
N SER A 75 5.81 9.09 -3.18
CA SER A 75 4.81 10.08 -3.63
C SER A 75 3.58 9.46 -4.31
N SER A 76 3.73 8.25 -4.85
CA SER A 76 2.65 7.47 -5.48
C SER A 76 1.94 6.52 -4.50
N ASP A 77 2.53 6.26 -3.35
CA ASP A 77 2.04 5.29 -2.39
C ASP A 77 0.94 5.89 -1.50
N ASP A 78 0.06 5.02 -0.98
CA ASP A 78 -0.96 5.41 0.00
C ASP A 78 -0.34 5.40 1.41
N VAL A 79 0.56 6.35 1.63
CA VAL A 79 1.26 6.57 2.90
C VAL A 79 1.37 8.08 3.16
N SER A 80 1.10 8.51 4.38
CA SER A 80 1.34 9.88 4.81
C SER A 80 2.81 10.05 5.17
N ILE A 81 3.41 11.18 4.79
CA ILE A 81 4.81 11.44 5.09
C ILE A 81 4.92 12.75 5.87
N ALA A 82 5.68 12.75 6.96
CA ALA A 82 6.00 13.93 7.71
C ALA A 82 7.52 14.13 7.77
N VAL A 83 7.97 15.36 7.56
CA VAL A 83 9.38 15.74 7.67
C VAL A 83 9.53 16.88 8.63
N LYS A 84 10.36 16.71 9.65
CA LYS A 84 10.76 17.77 10.59
C LYS A 84 12.22 18.13 10.35
N THR A 85 12.47 19.40 10.08
CA THR A 85 13.82 19.93 9.90
C THR A 85 14.18 20.87 11.05
N ASN A 86 15.46 21.04 11.32
CA ASN A 86 15.92 21.98 12.37
C ASN A 86 15.59 23.45 12.07
N SER A 87 15.23 23.76 10.84
CA SER A 87 14.84 25.11 10.40
C SER A 87 13.34 25.37 10.49
N SER A 88 12.52 24.35 10.78
CA SER A 88 11.07 24.49 10.89
C SER A 88 10.60 24.32 12.34
N SER A 89 9.54 25.04 12.73
CA SER A 89 8.92 24.89 14.05
C SER A 89 7.99 23.68 14.17
N GLY A 90 7.72 22.97 13.04
CA GLY A 90 6.80 21.85 13.00
C GLY A 90 7.10 20.91 11.82
N TYR A 91 6.22 19.93 11.65
CA TYR A 91 6.31 18.96 10.55
C TYR A 91 5.78 19.55 9.25
N ALA A 92 6.45 19.22 8.15
CA ALA A 92 5.93 19.42 6.81
C ALA A 92 5.33 18.08 6.33
N TYR A 93 4.08 18.10 5.89
CA TYR A 93 3.36 16.91 5.44
C TYR A 93 3.35 16.79 3.94
N PHE A 94 3.50 15.56 3.46
CA PHE A 94 3.49 15.17 2.05
C PHE A 94 2.50 14.04 1.84
N ASN A 95 2.00 13.89 0.64
CA ASN A 95 0.98 12.94 0.21
C ASN A 95 -0.39 13.20 0.85
N TYR A 96 -0.51 13.09 2.18
CA TYR A 96 -1.78 13.24 2.89
C TYR A 96 -1.61 14.19 4.07
N ALA A 97 -2.64 15.01 4.30
CA ALA A 97 -2.71 15.88 5.47
C ALA A 97 -3.03 15.02 6.70
N SER A 98 -2.04 14.78 7.54
CA SER A 98 -2.19 13.95 8.72
C SER A 98 -1.37 14.51 9.87
N SER A 99 -1.77 14.24 11.10
CA SER A 99 -1.07 14.63 12.31
C SER A 99 -0.04 13.60 12.80
N ILE A 100 0.53 12.82 11.88
CA ILE A 100 1.60 11.87 12.23
C ILE A 100 2.86 12.63 12.65
N THR A 101 3.51 12.17 13.71
CA THR A 101 4.75 12.73 14.27
C THR A 101 5.67 11.61 14.73
N ASP A 102 6.94 11.93 15.03
CA ASP A 102 7.93 11.00 15.55
C ASP A 102 7.57 10.39 16.92
N THR A 103 6.56 10.95 17.59
CA THR A 103 6.04 10.45 18.87
C THR A 103 4.70 9.71 18.72
N THR A 104 4.22 9.52 17.51
CA THR A 104 2.94 8.85 17.23
C THR A 104 3.17 7.36 17.03
N ASP A 105 2.79 6.54 18.00
CA ASP A 105 2.85 5.07 17.89
C ASP A 105 1.73 4.51 17.00
N THR A 106 0.55 5.17 17.04
CA THR A 106 -0.61 4.82 16.22
C THR A 106 -1.26 6.07 15.65
N ALA A 107 -1.71 6.02 14.40
CA ALA A 107 -2.43 7.13 13.77
C ALA A 107 -3.51 6.63 12.83
N GLU A 108 -4.59 7.41 12.73
CA GLU A 108 -5.58 7.27 11.66
C GLU A 108 -5.27 8.29 10.57
N VAL A 109 -5.13 7.82 9.34
CA VAL A 109 -4.85 8.65 8.16
C VAL A 109 -6.03 8.58 7.21
N ASP A 110 -6.55 9.75 6.83
CA ASP A 110 -7.56 9.84 5.79
C ASP A 110 -6.91 9.82 4.40
N PHE A 111 -6.98 8.70 3.72
CA PHE A 111 -6.44 8.49 2.37
C PHE A 111 -7.40 8.96 1.25
N THR A 112 -8.54 9.58 1.56
CA THR A 112 -9.47 10.07 0.54
C THR A 112 -8.99 11.37 -0.12
N SER A 113 -8.13 12.13 0.55
CA SER A 113 -7.68 13.46 0.11
C SER A 113 -6.16 13.54 0.02
N LYS A 114 -5.61 13.30 -1.18
CA LYS A 114 -4.19 13.51 -1.45
C LYS A 114 -3.87 15.01 -1.51
N ILE A 115 -2.73 15.42 -0.95
CA ILE A 115 -2.27 16.81 -1.04
C ILE A 115 -1.85 17.10 -2.48
N THR A 116 -2.63 17.92 -3.20
CA THR A 116 -2.36 18.31 -4.59
C THR A 116 -1.73 19.70 -4.69
N THR A 117 -1.91 20.53 -3.68
CA THR A 117 -1.41 21.91 -3.64
C THR A 117 -0.86 22.25 -2.26
N THR A 118 0.22 23.03 -2.24
CA THR A 118 0.78 23.62 -1.02
C THR A 118 -0.12 24.75 -0.53
N SER A 119 -1.11 24.43 0.27
CA SER A 119 -1.99 25.40 0.95
C SER A 119 -1.64 25.40 2.43
N GLY A 120 -0.94 26.43 2.90
CA GLY A 120 -0.54 26.56 4.30
C GLY A 120 0.92 26.18 4.57
N SER A 121 1.42 26.53 5.75
CA SER A 121 2.83 26.39 6.14
C SER A 121 3.27 24.93 6.38
N ASN A 122 2.32 24.01 6.55
CA ASN A 122 2.60 22.64 6.97
C ASN A 122 2.46 21.60 5.84
N TYR A 123 2.05 22.02 4.63
CA TYR A 123 1.90 21.11 3.50
C TYR A 123 2.97 21.39 2.46
N ALA A 124 3.67 20.38 2.03
CA ALA A 124 4.79 20.53 1.13
C ALA A 124 4.64 19.69 -0.14
N ASN A 125 5.03 20.30 -1.23
CA ASN A 125 5.28 19.59 -2.47
C ASN A 125 6.70 18.98 -2.40
N VAL A 126 6.89 17.79 -2.96
CA VAL A 126 8.19 17.09 -3.01
C VAL A 126 9.31 17.99 -3.58
N ASN A 127 8.99 18.88 -4.51
CA ASN A 127 9.96 19.85 -5.04
C ASN A 127 10.34 20.98 -4.06
N ALA A 128 9.50 21.25 -3.07
CA ALA A 128 9.75 22.32 -2.10
C ALA A 128 10.93 22.02 -1.17
N VAL A 129 11.22 20.74 -0.93
CA VAL A 129 12.36 20.29 -0.10
C VAL A 129 13.73 20.67 -0.69
N ASN A 130 13.79 21.04 -1.95
CA ASN A 130 15.02 21.45 -2.61
C ASN A 130 15.33 22.95 -2.47
N LYS A 131 14.37 23.76 -2.04
CA LYS A 131 14.50 25.22 -1.93
C LYS A 131 14.84 25.63 -0.50
N LYS A 132 16.03 26.18 -0.29
CA LYS A 132 16.50 26.66 1.03
C LYS A 132 15.61 27.74 1.67
N THR A 133 14.81 28.43 0.86
CA THR A 133 13.88 29.48 1.33
C THR A 133 12.58 28.93 1.93
N ASN A 134 12.34 27.63 1.78
CA ASN A 134 11.13 26.98 2.32
C ASN A 134 11.43 26.37 3.68
N GLY A 135 10.48 26.48 4.61
CA GLY A 135 10.58 25.86 5.94
C GLY A 135 10.67 24.32 5.92
N CYS A 136 10.37 23.69 4.80
CA CYS A 136 10.49 22.24 4.59
C CYS A 136 11.78 21.84 3.84
N TYR A 137 12.77 22.74 3.75
CA TYR A 137 14.04 22.42 3.09
C TYR A 137 14.76 21.27 3.79
N VAL A 138 15.03 20.20 3.04
CA VAL A 138 15.80 19.04 3.50
C VAL A 138 17.27 19.27 3.08
N ASN A 139 18.15 19.42 4.08
CA ASN A 139 19.59 19.49 3.84
C ASN A 139 20.12 18.11 3.39
N PRO A 140 20.68 17.96 2.18
CA PRO A 140 21.16 16.66 1.68
C PRO A 140 22.22 15.99 2.57
N GLY A 141 23.02 16.79 3.26
CA GLY A 141 24.07 16.31 4.17
C GLY A 141 23.62 16.12 5.62
N GLY A 142 22.38 16.50 5.95
CA GLY A 142 21.82 16.34 7.30
C GLY A 142 21.51 14.88 7.60
N ASP A 143 21.50 14.53 8.88
CA ASP A 143 21.10 13.22 9.38
C ASP A 143 19.62 13.26 9.79
N PHE A 144 18.88 12.23 9.42
CA PHE A 144 17.45 12.11 9.68
C PHE A 144 17.15 10.73 10.25
N GLU A 145 16.49 10.68 11.38
CA GLU A 145 15.94 9.45 11.94
C GLU A 145 14.60 9.15 11.26
N VAL A 146 14.39 7.88 10.95
CA VAL A 146 13.18 7.37 10.32
C VAL A 146 12.31 6.71 11.37
N HIS A 147 11.03 7.06 11.42
CA HIS A 147 10.03 6.43 12.27
C HIS A 147 8.83 6.01 11.45
N ILE A 148 8.37 4.76 11.61
CA ILE A 148 7.23 4.19 10.90
C ILE A 148 6.00 4.24 11.78
N VAL A 149 4.93 4.85 11.27
CA VAL A 149 3.66 4.99 11.97
C VAL A 149 2.67 3.96 11.46
N ARG A 150 2.01 3.25 12.38
CA ARG A 150 1.01 2.24 12.09
C ARG A 150 -0.37 2.68 12.58
N ASN A 151 -1.42 2.13 11.99
CA ASN A 151 -2.76 2.28 12.52
C ASN A 151 -3.06 1.23 13.60
N ALA A 152 -4.25 1.28 14.19
CA ALA A 152 -4.70 0.34 15.21
C ALA A 152 -4.72 -1.14 14.72
N ASN A 153 -4.80 -1.36 13.40
CA ASN A 153 -4.76 -2.69 12.77
C ASN A 153 -3.34 -3.19 12.47
N GLY A 154 -2.31 -2.38 12.77
CA GLY A 154 -0.91 -2.71 12.53
C GLY A 154 -0.40 -2.37 11.13
N SER A 155 -1.26 -1.87 10.22
CA SER A 155 -0.85 -1.48 8.87
C SER A 155 -0.06 -0.19 8.89
N ILE A 156 0.97 -0.08 8.03
CA ILE A 156 1.76 1.15 7.88
C ILE A 156 0.90 2.22 7.23
N VAL A 157 0.77 3.36 7.88
CA VAL A 157 -0.01 4.51 7.42
C VAL A 157 0.83 5.76 7.25
N GLY A 158 2.03 5.77 7.80
CA GLY A 158 2.89 6.93 7.73
C GLY A 158 4.37 6.66 7.92
N VAL A 159 5.18 7.58 7.43
CA VAL A 159 6.64 7.62 7.61
C VAL A 159 7.03 9.02 8.08
N VAL A 160 7.79 9.10 9.16
CA VAL A 160 8.26 10.34 9.74
C VAL A 160 9.78 10.42 9.62
N PHE A 161 10.28 11.54 9.12
CA PHE A 161 11.70 11.85 9.05
C PHE A 161 12.00 13.02 9.96
N THR A 162 12.82 12.83 10.99
CA THR A 162 13.19 13.87 11.95
C THR A 162 14.67 14.17 11.86
N GLN A 163 15.01 15.42 11.54
CA GLN A 163 16.40 15.87 11.49
C GLN A 163 17.01 15.88 12.89
N GLN A 164 18.17 15.23 13.00
CA GLN A 164 18.98 15.14 14.21
C GLN A 164 19.90 16.34 14.37
#